data_4b547b79c84f99c6597b8f7b487e9f3b
#
_entry.id   4b547b79c84f99c6597b8f7b487e9f3b
#
_cell.length_a   1.000
_cell.length_b   1.000
_cell.length_c   1.000
_cell.angle_alpha   90.00
_cell.angle_beta   90.00
_cell.angle_gamma   90.00
#
_symmetry.space_group_name_H-M   'P 1'
#
loop_
_entity.id
_entity.type
_entity.pdbx_description
1 polymer ?
#
loop_
_entity_poly.entity_id
_entity_poly.type
_entity_poly.pdbx_seq_one_letter_code
_entity_poly.pdbx_strand_id
1 'polypeptide(L)'
;MIRDLLRLARPRVCALAGAGTLAGYVLARPAPDARLAGVLAGALLLAAGCSALNQVQERREDSRMERTRQRPLPAGRLTAGQGLLTALILLAAAAACLDLAGGDPCLLLAGFVLCTYNGLYTPLKKVTAFAMLAGGLAGAMPPVLGWAGAGGDPLDPRILALAGVFYCWQVPHFWLFAQLHRQDYARAGFRVPRLGPGEALAARPLWLWLGAYCAGLLFLPVAGLGGSPAGRWFPVLLGLAVAGSAPLFLSRQRLGFALVNVSLLLLLCGLTAEALWLGA
;
A
#
# COMPACT_ATOMS: atom_id res chain seq x y z
N MET A 1 -6.97 -24.54 -10.39
CA MET A 1 -5.87 -23.75 -11.00
C MET A 1 -6.18 -22.25 -11.02
N ILE A 2 -7.19 -21.73 -11.74
CA ILE A 2 -7.50 -20.28 -11.80
C ILE A 2 -7.70 -19.65 -10.40
N ARG A 3 -8.49 -20.29 -9.54
CA ARG A 3 -8.71 -19.82 -8.15
C ARG A 3 -7.41 -19.72 -7.33
N ASP A 4 -6.45 -20.61 -7.57
CA ASP A 4 -5.17 -20.57 -6.86
C ASP A 4 -4.24 -19.48 -7.40
N LEU A 5 -4.26 -19.21 -8.73
CA LEU A 5 -3.56 -18.06 -9.32
C LEU A 5 -4.13 -16.72 -8.80
N LEU A 6 -5.45 -16.58 -8.70
CA LEU A 6 -6.08 -15.40 -8.11
C LEU A 6 -5.69 -15.20 -6.62
N ARG A 7 -5.59 -16.30 -5.86
CA ARG A 7 -5.11 -16.23 -4.46
C ARG A 7 -3.64 -15.82 -4.37
N LEU A 8 -2.83 -16.25 -5.34
CA LEU A 8 -1.43 -15.86 -5.45
C LEU A 8 -1.29 -14.35 -5.71
N ALA A 9 -2.13 -13.80 -6.59
CA ALA A 9 -2.16 -12.37 -6.94
C ALA A 9 -2.61 -11.44 -5.81
N ARG A 10 -3.31 -11.93 -4.77
CA ARG A 10 -3.84 -11.12 -3.64
C ARG A 10 -4.72 -9.95 -4.11
N PRO A 11 -5.92 -10.17 -4.68
CA PRO A 11 -6.74 -9.15 -5.33
C PRO A 11 -7.01 -7.88 -4.49
N ARG A 12 -7.16 -8.02 -3.17
CA ARG A 12 -7.39 -6.88 -2.26
C ARG A 12 -6.21 -5.91 -2.22
N VAL A 13 -4.98 -6.43 -2.30
CA VAL A 13 -3.76 -5.60 -2.34
C VAL A 13 -3.67 -4.90 -3.69
N CYS A 14 -3.95 -5.65 -4.79
CA CYS A 14 -3.99 -5.08 -6.12
C CYS A 14 -5.04 -3.97 -6.24
N ALA A 15 -6.25 -4.17 -5.69
CA ALA A 15 -7.31 -3.16 -5.73
C ALA A 15 -6.90 -1.86 -5.03
N LEU A 16 -6.23 -1.93 -3.87
CA LEU A 16 -5.74 -0.74 -3.17
C LEU A 16 -4.63 -0.04 -3.96
N ALA A 17 -3.69 -0.81 -4.54
CA ALA A 17 -2.67 -0.25 -5.42
C ALA A 17 -3.29 0.43 -6.66
N GLY A 18 -4.27 -0.22 -7.29
CA GLY A 18 -5.02 0.36 -8.41
C GLY A 18 -5.75 1.64 -8.05
N ALA A 19 -6.40 1.68 -6.87
CA ALA A 19 -7.07 2.89 -6.37
C ALA A 19 -6.10 4.05 -6.14
N GLY A 20 -4.93 3.77 -5.54
CA GLY A 20 -3.87 4.77 -5.38
C GLY A 20 -3.33 5.27 -6.72
N THR A 21 -3.12 4.36 -7.68
CA THR A 21 -2.66 4.69 -9.03
C THR A 21 -3.70 5.53 -9.78
N LEU A 22 -4.98 5.16 -9.69
CA LEU A 22 -6.08 5.95 -10.29
C LEU A 22 -6.09 7.38 -9.72
N ALA A 23 -6.07 7.51 -8.39
CA ALA A 23 -6.05 8.81 -7.74
C ALA A 23 -4.86 9.67 -8.22
N GLY A 24 -3.63 9.12 -8.23
CA GLY A 24 -2.46 9.83 -8.73
C GLY A 24 -2.59 10.24 -10.19
N TYR A 25 -3.14 9.38 -11.03
CA TYR A 25 -3.34 9.68 -12.46
C TYR A 25 -4.30 10.84 -12.66
N VAL A 26 -5.50 10.79 -12.06
CA VAL A 26 -6.51 11.83 -12.25
C VAL A 26 -6.14 13.17 -11.58
N LEU A 27 -5.35 13.14 -10.52
CA LEU A 27 -4.80 14.35 -9.91
C LEU A 27 -3.82 15.08 -10.84
N ALA A 28 -3.04 14.33 -11.64
CA ALA A 28 -2.15 14.93 -12.65
C ALA A 28 -2.91 15.30 -13.93
N ARG A 29 -3.91 14.52 -14.29
CA ARG A 29 -4.70 14.68 -15.53
C ARG A 29 -6.18 14.41 -15.24
N PRO A 30 -6.95 15.46 -14.87
CA PRO A 30 -8.36 15.33 -14.53
C PRO A 30 -9.25 14.79 -15.66
N ALA A 31 -8.90 15.04 -16.93
CA ALA A 31 -9.50 14.41 -18.10
C ALA A 31 -8.66 13.21 -18.55
N PRO A 32 -8.98 11.97 -18.10
CA PRO A 32 -8.17 10.79 -18.39
C PRO A 32 -8.15 10.46 -19.88
N ASP A 33 -7.01 9.99 -20.37
CA ASP A 33 -6.83 9.51 -21.73
C ASP A 33 -6.63 7.97 -21.78
N ALA A 34 -6.37 7.43 -22.98
CA ALA A 34 -6.20 6.00 -23.18
C ALA A 34 -5.03 5.38 -22.39
N ARG A 35 -4.03 6.17 -21.97
CA ARG A 35 -2.88 5.70 -21.19
C ARG A 35 -3.30 5.19 -19.81
N LEU A 36 -4.38 5.75 -19.23
CA LEU A 36 -4.89 5.34 -17.93
C LEU A 36 -5.09 3.82 -17.83
N ALA A 37 -5.67 3.21 -18.88
CA ALA A 37 -5.93 1.76 -18.91
C ALA A 37 -4.62 0.95 -18.81
N GLY A 38 -3.58 1.36 -19.56
CA GLY A 38 -2.27 0.72 -19.52
C GLY A 38 -1.55 0.90 -18.20
N VAL A 39 -1.56 2.12 -17.63
CA VAL A 39 -0.96 2.41 -16.33
C VAL A 39 -1.64 1.63 -15.21
N LEU A 40 -2.97 1.58 -15.19
CA LEU A 40 -3.73 0.78 -14.21
C LEU A 40 -3.46 -0.72 -14.35
N ALA A 41 -3.49 -1.23 -15.59
CA ALA A 41 -3.17 -2.65 -15.84
C ALA A 41 -1.75 -2.97 -15.35
N GLY A 42 -0.78 -2.14 -15.67
CA GLY A 42 0.61 -2.28 -15.23
C GLY A 42 0.75 -2.25 -13.70
N ALA A 43 0.09 -1.31 -13.02
CA ALA A 43 0.10 -1.23 -11.56
C ALA A 43 -0.54 -2.46 -10.88
N LEU A 44 -1.66 -2.94 -11.40
CA LEU A 44 -2.34 -4.14 -10.91
C LEU A 44 -1.48 -5.39 -11.11
N LEU A 45 -0.85 -5.54 -12.28
CA LEU A 45 0.05 -6.63 -12.61
C LEU A 45 1.33 -6.58 -11.76
N LEU A 46 1.90 -5.40 -11.52
CA LEU A 46 3.05 -5.19 -10.64
C LEU A 46 2.73 -5.65 -9.20
N ALA A 47 1.60 -5.20 -8.67
CA ALA A 47 1.16 -5.59 -7.32
C ALA A 47 0.89 -7.09 -7.22
N ALA A 48 0.32 -7.71 -8.25
CA ALA A 48 0.08 -9.14 -8.35
C ALA A 48 1.40 -9.93 -8.44
N GLY A 49 2.32 -9.50 -9.29
CA GLY A 49 3.62 -10.12 -9.46
C GLY A 49 4.48 -10.06 -8.19
N CYS A 50 4.57 -8.87 -7.57
CA CYS A 50 5.25 -8.69 -6.29
C CYS A 50 4.61 -9.55 -5.18
N SER A 51 3.27 -9.67 -5.15
CA SER A 51 2.56 -10.52 -4.19
C SER A 51 2.83 -12.00 -4.41
N ALA A 52 2.87 -12.44 -5.67
CA ALA A 52 3.19 -13.83 -6.03
C ALA A 52 4.64 -14.18 -5.63
N LEU A 53 5.58 -13.31 -5.97
CA LEU A 53 6.98 -13.48 -5.60
C LEU A 53 7.17 -13.51 -4.07
N ASN A 54 6.51 -12.63 -3.34
CA ASN A 54 6.53 -12.64 -1.87
C ASN A 54 6.03 -13.97 -1.30
N GLN A 55 4.95 -14.57 -1.85
CA GLN A 55 4.47 -15.87 -1.39
C GLN A 55 5.47 -17.00 -1.69
N VAL A 56 6.24 -16.92 -2.79
CA VAL A 56 7.35 -17.86 -3.06
C VAL A 56 8.46 -17.72 -2.02
N GLN A 57 8.84 -16.48 -1.70
CA GLN A 57 9.89 -16.16 -0.72
C GLN A 57 9.52 -16.58 0.70
N GLU A 58 8.25 -16.45 1.08
CA GLU A 58 7.73 -16.69 2.44
C GLU A 58 6.98 -18.02 2.59
N ARG A 59 7.03 -18.94 1.61
CA ARG A 59 6.24 -20.18 1.61
C ARG A 59 6.42 -21.04 2.87
N ARG A 60 7.63 -21.03 3.46
CA ARG A 60 7.96 -21.79 4.70
C ARG A 60 7.35 -21.11 5.93
N GLU A 61 7.42 -19.79 6.01
CA GLU A 61 6.85 -18.99 7.08
C GLU A 61 5.31 -19.03 7.00
N ASP A 62 4.76 -18.88 5.80
CA ASP A 62 3.33 -18.97 5.53
C ASP A 62 2.72 -20.31 5.96
N SER A 63 3.46 -21.43 5.88
CA SER A 63 2.98 -22.74 6.31
C SER A 63 2.81 -22.86 7.84
N ARG A 64 3.50 -22.01 8.61
CA ARG A 64 3.44 -21.99 10.08
C ARG A 64 2.33 -21.09 10.64
N MET A 65 1.73 -20.23 9.80
CA MET A 65 0.69 -19.29 10.18
C MET A 65 -0.69 -19.84 9.87
N GLU A 66 -1.62 -19.83 10.83
CA GLU A 66 -3.02 -20.28 10.68
C GLU A 66 -3.71 -19.61 9.49
N ARG A 67 -3.54 -18.30 9.37
CA ARG A 67 -4.15 -17.46 8.34
C ARG A 67 -3.64 -17.76 6.92
N THR A 68 -2.39 -18.23 6.76
CA THR A 68 -1.73 -18.35 5.45
C THR A 68 -1.38 -19.77 5.05
N ARG A 69 -1.43 -20.75 5.95
CA ARG A 69 -1.15 -22.16 5.67
C ARG A 69 -2.02 -22.76 4.55
N GLN A 70 -3.21 -22.18 4.31
CA GLN A 70 -4.11 -22.57 3.23
C GLN A 70 -3.86 -21.82 1.91
N ARG A 71 -2.78 -21.04 1.79
CA ARG A 71 -2.38 -20.45 0.52
C ARG A 71 -1.91 -21.54 -0.47
N PRO A 72 -1.94 -21.27 -1.79
CA PRO A 72 -1.63 -22.29 -2.78
C PRO A 72 -0.25 -22.96 -2.60
N LEU A 73 0.79 -22.19 -2.30
CA LEU A 73 2.15 -22.70 -2.14
C LEU A 73 2.35 -23.49 -0.84
N PRO A 74 1.99 -22.98 0.35
CA PRO A 74 2.08 -23.74 1.61
C PRO A 74 1.23 -25.02 1.60
N ALA A 75 0.08 -24.97 0.95
CA ALA A 75 -0.85 -26.10 0.86
C ALA A 75 -0.49 -27.14 -0.23
N GLY A 76 0.63 -26.93 -0.95
CA GLY A 76 1.10 -27.85 -1.98
C GLY A 76 0.27 -27.87 -3.27
N ARG A 77 -0.71 -26.96 -3.44
CA ARG A 77 -1.54 -26.89 -4.67
C ARG A 77 -0.80 -26.26 -5.85
N LEU A 78 0.24 -25.46 -5.58
CA LEU A 78 1.18 -24.96 -6.57
C LEU A 78 2.59 -25.26 -6.08
N THR A 79 3.48 -25.60 -7.00
CA THR A 79 4.91 -25.73 -6.72
C THR A 79 5.57 -24.36 -6.64
N ALA A 80 6.73 -24.28 -5.98
CA ALA A 80 7.51 -23.03 -5.94
C ALA A 80 7.91 -22.55 -7.35
N GLY A 81 8.22 -23.48 -8.27
CA GLY A 81 8.53 -23.15 -9.67
C GLY A 81 7.33 -22.56 -10.42
N GLN A 82 6.11 -23.10 -10.23
CA GLN A 82 4.89 -22.53 -10.81
C GLN A 82 4.59 -21.13 -10.24
N GLY A 83 4.78 -20.95 -8.92
CA GLY A 83 4.63 -19.65 -8.28
C GLY A 83 5.63 -18.61 -8.79
N LEU A 84 6.89 -19.00 -8.96
CA LEU A 84 7.95 -18.14 -9.51
C LEU A 84 7.67 -17.77 -10.97
N LEU A 85 7.34 -18.75 -11.80
CA LEU A 85 6.99 -18.51 -13.21
C LEU A 85 5.81 -17.54 -13.33
N THR A 86 4.76 -17.74 -12.52
CA THR A 86 3.61 -16.82 -12.46
C THR A 86 4.04 -15.41 -12.09
N ALA A 87 4.88 -15.26 -11.06
CA ALA A 87 5.40 -13.96 -10.64
C ALA A 87 6.17 -13.28 -11.78
N LEU A 88 7.07 -13.99 -12.45
CA LEU A 88 7.89 -13.45 -13.55
C LEU A 88 7.03 -13.03 -14.74
N ILE A 89 6.03 -13.83 -15.13
CA ILE A 89 5.10 -13.47 -16.20
C ILE A 89 4.33 -12.19 -15.85
N LEU A 90 3.80 -12.10 -14.62
CA LEU A 90 3.07 -10.91 -14.16
C LEU A 90 3.96 -9.67 -14.13
N LEU A 91 5.20 -9.80 -13.67
CA LEU A 91 6.16 -8.68 -13.61
C LEU A 91 6.60 -8.24 -15.01
N ALA A 92 6.83 -9.17 -15.92
CA ALA A 92 7.15 -8.85 -17.32
C ALA A 92 5.98 -8.14 -18.02
N ALA A 93 4.76 -8.65 -17.83
CA ALA A 93 3.56 -8.00 -18.35
C ALA A 93 3.33 -6.62 -17.74
N ALA A 94 3.60 -6.44 -16.42
CA ALA A 94 3.55 -5.14 -15.77
C ALA A 94 4.55 -4.16 -16.39
N ALA A 95 5.80 -4.59 -16.59
CA ALA A 95 6.83 -3.77 -17.20
C ALA A 95 6.42 -3.33 -18.64
N ALA A 96 5.94 -4.26 -19.45
CA ALA A 96 5.47 -3.95 -20.81
C ALA A 96 4.29 -2.94 -20.81
N CYS A 97 3.29 -3.13 -19.94
CA CYS A 97 2.17 -2.19 -19.84
C CYS A 97 2.63 -0.80 -19.39
N LEU A 98 3.54 -0.72 -18.41
CA LEU A 98 4.04 0.55 -17.86
C LEU A 98 4.97 1.27 -18.84
N ASP A 99 5.81 0.54 -19.57
CA ASP A 99 6.66 1.08 -20.63
C ASP A 99 5.82 1.73 -21.72
N LEU A 100 4.88 0.97 -22.29
CA LEU A 100 4.03 1.43 -23.38
C LEU A 100 3.12 2.61 -23.00
N ALA A 101 2.64 2.67 -21.76
CA ALA A 101 1.69 3.68 -21.31
C ALA A 101 2.35 4.89 -20.60
N GLY A 102 3.45 4.68 -19.87
CA GLY A 102 4.06 5.68 -19.00
C GLY A 102 5.56 5.89 -19.19
N GLY A 103 6.24 5.04 -19.99
CA GLY A 103 7.66 5.14 -20.31
C GLY A 103 8.61 4.92 -19.12
N ASP A 104 9.85 5.40 -19.28
CA ASP A 104 10.94 5.22 -18.32
C ASP A 104 10.60 5.59 -16.86
N PRO A 105 9.91 6.71 -16.55
CA PRO A 105 9.57 7.04 -15.16
C PRO A 105 8.75 5.94 -14.48
N CYS A 106 7.77 5.35 -15.19
CA CYS A 106 6.96 4.26 -14.66
C CYS A 106 7.75 2.97 -14.50
N LEU A 107 8.69 2.66 -15.40
CA LEU A 107 9.59 1.52 -15.26
C LEU A 107 10.53 1.65 -14.06
N LEU A 108 11.11 2.81 -13.86
CA LEU A 108 11.98 3.09 -12.70
C LEU A 108 11.22 2.94 -11.38
N LEU A 109 9.99 3.46 -11.31
CA LEU A 109 9.12 3.31 -10.14
C LEU A 109 8.73 1.84 -9.91
N ALA A 110 8.44 1.07 -10.97
CA ALA A 110 8.15 -0.35 -10.87
C ALA A 110 9.37 -1.14 -10.35
N GLY A 111 10.57 -0.85 -10.85
CA GLY A 111 11.82 -1.39 -10.35
C GLY A 111 12.06 -1.05 -8.88
N PHE A 112 11.82 0.20 -8.49
CA PHE A 112 11.90 0.64 -7.10
C PHE A 112 10.93 -0.13 -6.18
N VAL A 113 9.67 -0.32 -6.61
CA VAL A 113 8.67 -1.11 -5.86
C VAL A 113 9.14 -2.56 -5.70
N LEU A 114 9.61 -3.20 -6.78
CA LEU A 114 10.09 -4.58 -6.74
C LEU A 114 11.29 -4.72 -5.78
N CYS A 115 12.27 -3.83 -5.91
CA CYS A 115 13.47 -3.84 -5.05
C CYS A 115 13.13 -3.60 -3.57
N THR A 116 12.30 -2.61 -3.27
CA THR A 116 11.95 -2.28 -1.89
C THR A 116 11.03 -3.32 -1.26
N TYR A 117 10.04 -3.84 -1.99
CA TYR A 117 9.11 -4.81 -1.44
C TYR A 117 9.67 -6.23 -1.37
N ASN A 118 10.20 -6.75 -2.48
CA ASN A 118 10.67 -8.14 -2.56
C ASN A 118 12.16 -8.29 -2.18
N GLY A 119 12.99 -7.30 -2.54
CA GLY A 119 14.42 -7.32 -2.25
C GLY A 119 14.76 -6.89 -0.83
N LEU A 120 14.05 -5.91 -0.26
CA LEU A 120 14.38 -5.35 1.05
C LEU A 120 13.37 -5.75 2.13
N TYR A 121 12.10 -5.38 1.99
CA TYR A 121 11.07 -5.60 3.02
C TYR A 121 10.87 -7.08 3.36
N THR A 122 10.71 -7.93 2.33
CA THR A 122 10.42 -9.36 2.54
C THR A 122 11.51 -10.07 3.34
N PRO A 123 12.82 -9.94 3.05
CA PRO A 123 13.85 -10.53 3.89
C PRO A 123 13.99 -9.86 5.26
N LEU A 124 13.84 -8.52 5.34
CA LEU A 124 13.98 -7.80 6.61
C LEU A 124 12.94 -8.20 7.66
N LYS A 125 11.76 -8.69 7.29
CA LYS A 125 10.75 -9.19 8.26
C LYS A 125 11.27 -10.28 9.18
N LYS A 126 12.28 -11.04 8.75
CA LYS A 126 12.91 -12.10 9.54
C LYS A 126 13.95 -11.54 10.51
N VAL A 127 14.46 -10.35 10.24
CA VAL A 127 15.61 -9.75 10.95
C VAL A 127 15.16 -8.69 11.94
N THR A 128 14.18 -7.85 11.56
CA THR A 128 13.78 -6.70 12.36
C THR A 128 12.27 -6.43 12.35
N ALA A 129 11.76 -5.93 13.48
CA ALA A 129 10.38 -5.44 13.59
C ALA A 129 10.14 -4.16 12.77
N PHE A 130 11.19 -3.42 12.42
CA PHE A 130 11.10 -2.18 11.62
C PHE A 130 11.08 -2.42 10.11
N ALA A 131 11.05 -3.68 9.65
CA ALA A 131 10.90 -4.01 8.23
C ALA A 131 9.72 -3.28 7.56
N MET A 132 8.65 -2.97 8.34
CA MET A 132 7.48 -2.24 7.85
C MET A 132 7.83 -0.87 7.28
N LEU A 133 8.91 -0.22 7.72
CA LEU A 133 9.36 1.07 7.18
C LEU A 133 9.87 0.93 5.74
N ALA A 134 10.59 -0.16 5.45
CA ALA A 134 11.00 -0.47 4.08
C ALA A 134 9.80 -0.84 3.18
N GLY A 135 8.85 -1.63 3.73
CA GLY A 135 7.60 -1.96 3.03
C GLY A 135 6.73 -0.75 2.74
N GLY A 136 6.76 0.25 3.63
CA GLY A 136 6.06 1.52 3.48
C GLY A 136 6.49 2.30 2.23
N LEU A 137 7.77 2.24 1.86
CA LEU A 137 8.27 2.88 0.64
C LEU A 137 7.58 2.32 -0.62
N ALA A 138 7.53 0.99 -0.75
CA ALA A 138 6.85 0.37 -1.88
C ALA A 138 5.36 0.70 -1.93
N GLY A 139 4.70 0.69 -0.77
CA GLY A 139 3.27 0.94 -0.68
C GLY A 139 2.88 2.42 -0.82
N ALA A 140 3.83 3.34 -0.74
CA ALA A 140 3.62 4.76 -1.02
C ALA A 140 3.69 5.09 -2.52
N MET A 141 4.18 4.16 -3.36
CA MET A 141 4.42 4.42 -4.79
C MET A 141 3.18 4.38 -5.70
N PRO A 142 2.07 3.69 -5.40
CA PRO A 142 0.94 3.65 -6.32
C PRO A 142 0.44 5.02 -6.81
N PRO A 143 0.22 6.04 -5.96
CA PRO A 143 -0.17 7.35 -6.46
C PRO A 143 0.92 8.03 -7.31
N VAL A 144 2.20 7.86 -6.96
CA VAL A 144 3.34 8.40 -7.74
C VAL A 144 3.40 7.76 -9.13
N LEU A 145 3.16 6.43 -9.20
CA LEU A 145 3.11 5.69 -10.46
C LEU A 145 1.96 6.20 -11.36
N GLY A 146 0.78 6.45 -10.78
CA GLY A 146 -0.34 7.02 -11.52
C GLY A 146 -0.04 8.43 -12.05
N TRP A 147 0.51 9.28 -11.21
CA TRP A 147 0.91 10.65 -11.54
C TRP A 147 1.94 10.68 -12.69
N ALA A 148 3.01 9.86 -12.58
CA ALA A 148 4.03 9.74 -13.62
C ALA A 148 3.45 9.19 -14.93
N GLY A 149 2.57 8.18 -14.86
CA GLY A 149 1.89 7.61 -16.02
C GLY A 149 0.97 8.60 -16.75
N ALA A 150 0.47 9.63 -16.04
CA ALA A 150 -0.26 10.75 -16.63
C ALA A 150 0.66 11.81 -17.28
N GLY A 151 1.97 11.65 -17.18
CA GLY A 151 2.99 12.59 -17.66
C GLY A 151 3.40 13.65 -16.63
N GLY A 152 3.02 13.51 -15.37
CA GLY A 152 3.46 14.39 -14.28
C GLY A 152 4.87 14.06 -13.80
N ASP A 153 5.57 15.04 -13.26
CA ASP A 153 6.89 14.85 -12.64
C ASP A 153 6.72 14.02 -11.34
N PRO A 154 7.35 12.83 -11.22
CA PRO A 154 7.28 12.02 -10.00
C PRO A 154 7.87 12.70 -8.76
N LEU A 155 8.63 13.77 -8.91
CA LEU A 155 9.18 14.59 -7.82
C LEU A 155 8.33 15.82 -7.49
N ASP A 156 7.18 16.01 -8.14
CA ASP A 156 6.26 17.12 -7.83
C ASP A 156 5.86 17.08 -6.33
N PRO A 157 5.99 18.20 -5.59
CA PRO A 157 5.67 18.26 -4.17
C PRO A 157 4.25 17.77 -3.82
N ARG A 158 3.28 17.97 -4.72
CA ARG A 158 1.88 17.52 -4.51
C ARG A 158 1.79 16.02 -4.40
N ILE A 159 2.37 15.31 -5.35
CA ILE A 159 2.30 13.83 -5.34
C ILE A 159 3.20 13.24 -4.26
N LEU A 160 4.34 13.88 -3.95
CA LEU A 160 5.19 13.48 -2.84
C LEU A 160 4.50 13.66 -1.48
N ALA A 161 3.69 14.71 -1.29
CA ALA A 161 2.87 14.88 -0.10
C ALA A 161 1.84 13.74 0.04
N LEU A 162 1.16 13.35 -1.04
CA LEU A 162 0.22 12.22 -1.02
C LEU A 162 0.96 10.89 -0.76
N ALA A 163 2.11 10.67 -1.38
CA ALA A 163 2.94 9.50 -1.09
C ALA A 163 3.40 9.46 0.37
N GLY A 164 3.72 10.62 0.97
CA GLY A 164 4.02 10.76 2.39
C GLY A 164 2.84 10.36 3.28
N VAL A 165 1.62 10.73 2.93
CA VAL A 165 0.39 10.29 3.62
C VAL A 165 0.24 8.77 3.54
N PHE A 166 0.43 8.16 2.37
CA PHE A 166 0.42 6.71 2.20
C PHE A 166 1.47 6.02 3.06
N TYR A 167 2.69 6.58 3.09
CA TYR A 167 3.78 6.05 3.90
C TYR A 167 3.45 6.09 5.39
N CYS A 168 2.99 7.25 5.89
CA CYS A 168 2.62 7.41 7.29
C CYS A 168 1.41 6.53 7.68
N TRP A 169 0.43 6.34 6.77
CA TRP A 169 -0.70 5.45 6.97
C TRP A 169 -0.30 3.99 7.15
N GLN A 170 0.69 3.51 6.40
CA GLN A 170 1.05 2.10 6.41
C GLN A 170 1.62 1.64 7.74
N VAL A 171 2.33 2.49 8.46
CA VAL A 171 2.96 2.08 9.72
C VAL A 171 1.91 1.73 10.79
N PRO A 172 0.90 2.57 11.14
CA PRO A 172 -0.17 2.17 12.03
C PRO A 172 -0.99 1.00 11.49
N HIS A 173 -1.23 0.93 10.17
CA HIS A 173 -1.89 -0.21 9.53
C HIS A 173 -1.14 -1.53 9.81
N PHE A 174 0.15 -1.61 9.48
CA PHE A 174 0.95 -2.82 9.71
C PHE A 174 1.12 -3.14 11.18
N TRP A 175 1.27 -2.11 12.03
CA TRP A 175 1.42 -2.30 13.46
C TRP A 175 0.17 -2.92 14.08
N LEU A 176 -1.01 -2.37 13.81
CA LEU A 176 -2.30 -2.91 14.26
C LEU A 176 -2.55 -4.31 13.68
N PHE A 177 -2.26 -4.51 12.40
CA PHE A 177 -2.37 -5.82 11.75
C PHE A 177 -1.48 -6.88 12.43
N ALA A 178 -0.22 -6.53 12.73
CA ALA A 178 0.70 -7.42 13.41
C ALA A 178 0.23 -7.77 14.84
N GLN A 179 -0.36 -6.80 15.56
CA GLN A 179 -0.94 -7.06 16.89
C GLN A 179 -2.15 -8.00 16.82
N LEU A 180 -3.05 -7.78 15.86
CA LEU A 180 -4.23 -8.64 15.64
C LEU A 180 -3.84 -10.09 15.27
N HIS A 181 -2.66 -10.30 14.68
CA HIS A 181 -2.15 -11.60 14.25
C HIS A 181 -0.85 -12.00 14.96
N ARG A 182 -0.63 -11.51 16.19
CA ARG A 182 0.63 -11.68 16.93
C ARG A 182 1.06 -13.14 17.07
N GLN A 183 0.12 -14.04 17.34
CA GLN A 183 0.43 -15.46 17.49
C GLN A 183 0.93 -16.10 16.18
N ASP A 184 0.32 -15.75 15.05
CA ASP A 184 0.73 -16.23 13.73
C ASP A 184 2.15 -15.75 13.38
N TYR A 185 2.44 -14.47 13.62
CA TYR A 185 3.77 -13.90 13.40
C TYR A 185 4.84 -14.56 14.27
N ALA A 186 4.51 -14.84 15.54
CA ALA A 186 5.41 -15.53 16.46
C ALA A 186 5.70 -16.97 15.99
N ARG A 187 4.68 -17.72 15.54
CA ARG A 187 4.83 -19.09 14.99
C ARG A 187 5.71 -19.09 13.73
N ALA A 188 5.60 -18.07 12.90
CA ALA A 188 6.41 -17.92 11.69
C ALA A 188 7.84 -17.48 11.95
N GLY A 189 8.15 -17.03 13.17
CA GLY A 189 9.46 -16.49 13.53
C GLY A 189 9.71 -15.06 13.04
N PHE A 190 8.65 -14.34 12.64
CA PHE A 190 8.77 -12.94 12.29
C PHE A 190 8.91 -12.07 13.54
N ARG A 191 9.78 -11.06 13.44
CA ARG A 191 9.92 -10.05 14.48
C ARG A 191 8.83 -9.00 14.35
N VAL A 192 7.98 -8.89 15.39
CA VAL A 192 6.94 -7.85 15.49
C VAL A 192 7.23 -6.96 16.69
N PRO A 193 6.87 -5.67 16.63
CA PRO A 193 6.95 -4.80 17.81
C PRO A 193 6.15 -5.43 18.95
N ARG A 194 6.78 -5.64 20.11
CA ARG A 194 6.12 -6.21 21.30
C ARG A 194 5.49 -5.10 22.12
N LEU A 195 4.24 -5.30 22.52
CA LEU A 195 3.69 -4.62 23.68
C LEU A 195 4.27 -5.33 24.93
N GLY A 196 5.16 -4.67 25.66
CA GLY A 196 5.73 -5.19 26.90
C GLY A 196 4.88 -4.78 28.12
N PRO A 197 5.25 -5.23 29.34
CA PRO A 197 4.67 -4.71 30.57
C PRO A 197 4.99 -3.18 30.64
N GLY A 198 3.94 -2.35 30.53
CA GLY A 198 4.06 -0.92 30.27
C GLY A 198 3.54 -0.55 28.87
N GLU A 199 2.35 -1.02 28.51
CA GLU A 199 1.71 -0.88 27.17
C GLU A 199 1.76 0.55 26.60
N ALA A 200 1.76 1.58 27.47
CA ALA A 200 1.87 2.98 27.07
C ALA A 200 3.21 3.30 26.37
N LEU A 201 4.32 2.72 26.81
CA LEU A 201 5.65 2.96 26.23
C LEU A 201 5.80 2.24 24.88
N ALA A 202 5.27 1.02 24.77
CA ALA A 202 5.31 0.22 23.56
C ALA A 202 4.35 0.76 22.47
N ALA A 203 3.36 1.56 22.86
CA ALA A 203 2.42 2.21 21.95
C ALA A 203 2.96 3.54 21.38
N ARG A 204 4.05 4.10 21.91
CA ARG A 204 4.63 5.38 21.41
C ARG A 204 4.87 5.41 19.90
N PRO A 205 5.44 4.36 19.26
CA PRO A 205 5.58 4.37 17.82
C PRO A 205 4.24 4.44 17.07
N LEU A 206 3.19 3.77 17.56
CA LEU A 206 1.85 3.87 16.97
C LEU A 206 1.35 5.31 17.02
N TRP A 207 1.47 5.99 18.15
CA TRP A 207 1.01 7.38 18.32
C TRP A 207 1.80 8.35 17.46
N LEU A 208 3.12 8.19 17.39
CA LEU A 208 3.97 9.00 16.52
C LEU A 208 3.52 8.90 15.06
N TRP A 209 3.34 7.70 14.55
CA TRP A 209 2.98 7.49 13.15
C TRP A 209 1.53 7.83 12.84
N LEU A 210 0.62 7.63 13.80
CA LEU A 210 -0.77 8.08 13.67
C LEU A 210 -0.83 9.61 13.63
N GLY A 211 -0.06 10.28 14.50
CA GLY A 211 0.11 11.74 14.49
C GLY A 211 0.70 12.23 13.16
N ALA A 212 1.74 11.58 12.65
CA ALA A 212 2.33 11.89 11.35
C ALA A 212 1.32 11.69 10.19
N TYR A 213 0.52 10.63 10.23
CA TYR A 213 -0.56 10.42 9.27
C TYR A 213 -1.60 11.55 9.31
N CYS A 214 -2.08 11.92 10.51
CA CYS A 214 -3.02 13.04 10.68
C CYS A 214 -2.39 14.36 10.19
N ALA A 215 -1.16 14.65 10.56
CA ALA A 215 -0.44 15.84 10.10
C ALA A 215 -0.28 15.87 8.58
N GLY A 216 0.01 14.72 7.97
CA GLY A 216 0.06 14.57 6.52
C GLY A 216 -1.27 14.92 5.85
N LEU A 217 -2.40 14.44 6.40
CA LEU A 217 -3.75 14.79 5.90
C LEU A 217 -4.01 16.29 5.99
N LEU A 218 -3.64 16.94 7.10
CA LEU A 218 -3.76 18.39 7.28
C LEU A 218 -2.86 19.17 6.32
N PHE A 219 -1.76 18.59 5.89
CA PHE A 219 -0.79 19.23 4.99
C PHE A 219 -1.19 19.16 3.51
N LEU A 220 -2.02 18.20 3.07
CA LEU A 220 -2.40 18.04 1.67
C LEU A 220 -2.92 19.33 1.00
N PRO A 221 -3.82 20.12 1.62
CA PRO A 221 -4.26 21.38 1.03
C PRO A 221 -3.13 22.41 0.89
N VAL A 222 -2.19 22.45 1.83
CA VAL A 222 -1.01 23.34 1.79
C VAL A 222 -0.08 22.93 0.65
N ALA A 223 0.04 21.62 0.40
CA ALA A 223 0.79 21.09 -0.74
C ALA A 223 0.10 21.36 -2.09
N GLY A 224 -1.10 21.94 -2.11
CA GLY A 224 -1.82 22.26 -3.34
C GLY A 224 -2.74 21.15 -3.85
N LEU A 225 -3.07 20.15 -3.01
CA LEU A 225 -4.10 19.17 -3.29
C LEU A 225 -5.46 19.66 -2.76
N GLY A 226 -6.51 19.49 -3.58
CA GLY A 226 -7.83 20.06 -3.33
C GLY A 226 -8.01 21.38 -4.10
N GLY A 227 -8.62 21.31 -5.29
CA GLY A 227 -8.86 22.45 -6.16
C GLY A 227 -10.03 23.33 -5.70
N SER A 228 -11.04 22.71 -5.07
CA SER A 228 -12.23 23.37 -4.51
C SER A 228 -12.09 23.64 -3.02
N PRO A 229 -12.91 24.56 -2.44
CA PRO A 229 -12.99 24.70 -0.98
C PRO A 229 -13.35 23.39 -0.27
N ALA A 230 -14.28 22.61 -0.81
CA ALA A 230 -14.65 21.31 -0.25
C ALA A 230 -13.49 20.33 -0.27
N GLY A 231 -12.73 20.25 -1.37
CA GLY A 231 -11.57 19.39 -1.50
C GLY A 231 -10.43 19.75 -0.55
N ARG A 232 -10.26 21.03 -0.23
CA ARG A 232 -9.27 21.48 0.76
C ARG A 232 -9.67 21.11 2.19
N TRP A 233 -10.93 21.26 2.55
CA TRP A 233 -11.41 20.94 3.90
C TRP A 233 -11.59 19.45 4.15
N PHE A 234 -11.86 18.66 3.10
CA PHE A 234 -12.11 17.23 3.24
C PHE A 234 -10.97 16.46 3.93
N PRO A 235 -9.69 16.53 3.48
CA PRO A 235 -8.60 15.83 4.16
C PRO A 235 -8.33 16.38 5.57
N VAL A 236 -8.58 17.67 5.81
CA VAL A 236 -8.47 18.29 7.14
C VAL A 236 -9.48 17.67 8.11
N LEU A 237 -10.76 17.65 7.73
CA LEU A 237 -11.83 17.06 8.56
C LEU A 237 -11.58 15.55 8.78
N LEU A 238 -11.10 14.85 7.75
CA LEU A 238 -10.74 13.44 7.86
C LEU A 238 -9.60 13.23 8.87
N GLY A 239 -8.56 14.06 8.82
CA GLY A 239 -7.44 14.01 9.76
C GLY A 239 -7.88 14.28 11.20
N LEU A 240 -8.74 15.26 11.41
CA LEU A 240 -9.33 15.56 12.73
C LEU A 240 -10.21 14.40 13.24
N ALA A 241 -11.00 13.77 12.37
CA ALA A 241 -11.82 12.62 12.73
C ALA A 241 -10.96 11.41 13.14
N VAL A 242 -9.86 11.14 12.41
CA VAL A 242 -8.90 10.08 12.76
C VAL A 242 -8.23 10.42 14.11
N ALA A 243 -7.80 11.65 14.31
CA ALA A 243 -7.18 12.07 15.58
C ALA A 243 -8.16 11.95 16.77
N GLY A 244 -9.43 12.37 16.60
CA GLY A 244 -10.47 12.24 17.60
C GLY A 244 -10.83 10.79 17.95
N SER A 245 -10.60 9.85 17.01
CA SER A 245 -10.79 8.42 17.25
C SER A 245 -9.60 7.74 17.96
N ALA A 246 -8.56 8.47 18.30
CA ALA A 246 -7.33 7.95 18.90
C ALA A 246 -7.55 6.98 20.08
N PRO A 247 -8.45 7.22 21.07
CA PRO A 247 -8.68 6.29 22.18
C PRO A 247 -9.09 4.88 21.76
N LEU A 248 -9.69 4.74 20.56
CA LEU A 248 -10.17 3.45 20.04
C LEU A 248 -9.03 2.54 19.55
N PHE A 249 -7.87 3.09 19.24
CA PHE A 249 -6.75 2.32 18.65
C PHE A 249 -6.13 1.31 19.63
N LEU A 250 -6.12 1.62 20.93
CA LEU A 250 -5.64 0.68 21.94
C LEU A 250 -6.78 -0.12 22.56
N SER A 251 -7.92 0.53 22.88
CA SER A 251 -9.05 -0.13 23.53
C SER A 251 -9.81 -1.08 22.62
N ARG A 252 -9.91 -0.77 21.32
CA ARG A 252 -10.64 -1.55 20.31
C ARG A 252 -9.81 -1.70 19.03
N GLN A 253 -8.71 -2.43 19.09
CA GLN A 253 -7.72 -2.55 17.99
C GLN A 253 -8.33 -2.91 16.62
N ARG A 254 -9.37 -3.78 16.58
CA ARG A 254 -10.07 -4.10 15.32
C ARG A 254 -10.77 -2.89 14.72
N LEU A 255 -11.40 -2.07 15.56
CA LEU A 255 -12.06 -0.84 15.11
C LEU A 255 -11.02 0.19 14.68
N GLY A 256 -9.94 0.38 15.44
CA GLY A 256 -8.82 1.25 15.06
C GLY A 256 -8.21 0.84 13.71
N PHE A 257 -8.01 -0.46 13.49
CA PHE A 257 -7.55 -0.97 12.20
C PHE A 257 -8.53 -0.66 11.06
N ALA A 258 -9.83 -0.83 11.29
CA ALA A 258 -10.86 -0.49 10.30
C ALA A 258 -10.87 1.01 9.99
N LEU A 259 -10.82 1.87 11.02
CA LEU A 259 -10.82 3.33 10.87
C LEU A 259 -9.63 3.84 10.04
N VAL A 260 -8.42 3.35 10.31
CA VAL A 260 -7.23 3.70 9.51
C VAL A 260 -7.40 3.30 8.04
N ASN A 261 -7.94 2.11 7.77
CA ASN A 261 -8.14 1.66 6.39
C ASN A 261 -9.24 2.44 5.67
N VAL A 262 -10.36 2.68 6.35
CA VAL A 262 -11.49 3.44 5.80
C VAL A 262 -11.08 4.88 5.53
N SER A 263 -10.28 5.50 6.41
CA SER A 263 -9.84 6.88 6.19
C SER A 263 -9.01 7.05 4.92
N LEU A 264 -8.10 6.11 4.61
CA LEU A 264 -7.35 6.16 3.35
C LEU A 264 -8.27 5.96 2.13
N LEU A 265 -9.21 5.01 2.19
CA LEU A 265 -10.16 4.79 1.10
C LEU A 265 -11.04 6.03 0.86
N LEU A 266 -11.54 6.66 1.91
CA LEU A 266 -12.31 7.90 1.82
C LEU A 266 -11.46 9.02 1.20
N LEU A 267 -10.20 9.18 1.63
CA LEU A 267 -9.28 10.15 1.05
C LEU A 267 -9.13 9.94 -0.46
N LEU A 268 -8.85 8.71 -0.89
CA LEU A 268 -8.70 8.38 -2.31
C LEU A 268 -9.97 8.64 -3.11
N CYS A 269 -11.12 8.21 -2.59
CA CYS A 269 -12.41 8.45 -3.24
C CYS A 269 -12.70 9.95 -3.37
N GLY A 270 -12.47 10.72 -2.30
CA GLY A 270 -12.72 12.16 -2.29
C GLY A 270 -11.82 12.92 -3.27
N LEU A 271 -10.50 12.68 -3.23
CA LEU A 271 -9.55 13.33 -4.15
C LEU A 271 -9.81 12.93 -5.61
N THR A 272 -10.12 11.65 -5.87
CA THR A 272 -10.42 11.17 -7.22
C THR A 272 -11.71 11.80 -7.76
N ALA A 273 -12.78 11.80 -6.94
CA ALA A 273 -14.07 12.37 -7.34
C ALA A 273 -13.97 13.87 -7.61
N GLU A 274 -13.26 14.62 -6.76
CA GLU A 274 -13.03 16.04 -6.96
C GLU A 274 -12.24 16.31 -8.24
N ALA A 275 -11.12 15.59 -8.46
CA ALA A 275 -10.30 15.78 -9.64
C ALA A 275 -11.10 15.53 -10.93
N LEU A 276 -11.92 14.47 -10.98
CA LEU A 276 -12.77 14.17 -12.12
C LEU A 276 -13.87 15.22 -12.31
N TRP A 277 -14.46 15.74 -11.23
CA TRP A 277 -15.50 16.78 -11.28
C TRP A 277 -14.95 18.13 -11.78
N LEU A 278 -13.72 18.49 -11.39
CA LEU A 278 -13.06 19.72 -11.86
C LEU A 278 -12.53 19.61 -13.30
N GLY A 279 -12.32 18.39 -13.80
CA GLY A 279 -11.87 18.11 -15.17
C GLY A 279 -13.00 17.94 -16.18
N ALA A 280 -14.25 17.82 -15.70
CA ALA A 280 -15.45 17.72 -16.53
C ALA A 280 -16.02 19.11 -16.87
#